data_d3be77f57cdd255d7f640b9cadc8c7dd
#
_entry.id   d3be77f57cdd255d7f640b9cadc8c7dd
#
_cell.length_a   1.000
_cell.length_b   1.000
_cell.length_c   1.000
_cell.angle_alpha   90.00
_cell.angle_beta   90.00
_cell.angle_gamma   90.00
#
_symmetry.space_group_name_H-M   'P 1'
#
loop_
_entity.id
_entity.type
_entity.pdbx_description
1 polymer ?
#
loop_
_entity_poly.entity_id
_entity_poly.type
_entity_poly.pdbx_seq_one_letter_code
_entity_poly.pdbx_strand_id
1 'polypeptide(L)'
;KILPVVLVQGKTVQLSNYQEGLNPLGVLAKLVAQTEGDVNFTETCKGEETLPHIWLYMRDLKEAYDFSICRQAAAYCNILSFKRGPAEVLEYFKSKAEAIAKDYANLKVMTYQELQALAKAKEGYQEFQAQLTKEQNKMLSADGKDFPSVTIHAMQRLLVFTLPEEPVILLGFAPPYYPALNSEDMDQVKTELVKKIVSQQLACEFKQYFLGVSDCSYCGRQNNIKEDTYELNTPLWGTSYNFDNQALAKLNIPFILLGPWGKELHCSFERVNIKSLTQDLPTVLKSLCETLWKN
;
A
#
# COMPACT_ATOMS: atom_id res chain seq x y z
N LYS A 1 4.21 -0.77 -5.25
CA LYS A 1 2.94 -0.35 -4.62
C LYS A 1 3.09 -0.32 -3.11
N ILE A 2 2.66 0.77 -2.49
CA ILE A 2 2.59 0.97 -1.05
C ILE A 2 1.13 1.24 -0.68
N LEU A 3 0.69 0.73 0.47
CA LEU A 3 -0.67 0.88 0.96
C LEU A 3 -0.67 1.58 2.33
N PRO A 4 -0.69 2.93 2.35
CA PRO A 4 -0.82 3.68 3.59
C PRO A 4 -2.18 3.45 4.25
N VAL A 5 -2.15 3.32 5.56
CA VAL A 5 -3.34 3.20 6.43
C VAL A 5 -3.31 4.32 7.45
N VAL A 6 -4.44 4.98 7.61
CA VAL A 6 -4.63 6.02 8.61
C VAL A 6 -5.76 5.61 9.55
N LEU A 7 -5.47 5.60 10.83
CA LEU A 7 -6.44 5.41 11.89
C LEU A 7 -6.51 6.68 12.75
N VAL A 8 -7.70 7.23 12.92
CA VAL A 8 -7.90 8.39 13.80
C VAL A 8 -8.70 7.93 15.02
N GLN A 9 -8.15 8.17 16.21
CA GLN A 9 -8.86 8.07 17.47
C GLN A 9 -9.29 9.47 17.90
N GLY A 10 -10.58 9.64 18.17
CA GLY A 10 -11.15 10.87 18.65
C GLY A 10 -11.52 10.80 20.12
N LYS A 11 -12.42 11.70 20.53
CA LYS A 11 -13.02 11.71 21.85
C LYS A 11 -14.52 11.51 21.71
N THR A 12 -15.00 10.36 22.17
CA THR A 12 -16.43 10.00 22.14
C THR A 12 -17.20 10.81 23.15
N VAL A 13 -18.29 11.44 22.72
CA VAL A 13 -19.29 12.11 23.55
C VAL A 13 -20.67 11.93 22.92
N GLN A 14 -21.71 12.08 23.71
CA GLN A 14 -23.08 12.17 23.19
C GLN A 14 -23.23 13.41 22.30
N LEU A 15 -24.03 13.35 21.24
CA LEU A 15 -24.15 14.45 20.28
C LEU A 15 -24.65 15.76 20.91
N SER A 16 -25.39 15.73 22.02
CA SER A 16 -25.77 16.93 22.76
C SER A 16 -24.58 17.73 23.30
N ASN A 17 -23.44 17.06 23.50
CA ASN A 17 -22.21 17.64 24.04
C ASN A 17 -21.06 17.62 22.97
N TYR A 18 -21.41 17.70 21.69
CA TYR A 18 -20.44 17.51 20.58
C TYR A 18 -19.22 18.43 20.67
N GLN A 19 -19.36 19.61 21.28
CA GLN A 19 -18.26 20.59 21.44
C GLN A 19 -17.14 20.09 22.36
N GLU A 20 -17.44 19.15 23.27
CA GLU A 20 -16.47 18.53 24.16
C GLU A 20 -15.77 17.31 23.54
N GLY A 21 -16.28 16.85 22.41
CA GLY A 21 -15.80 15.69 21.68
C GLY A 21 -14.83 16.04 20.56
N LEU A 22 -14.25 14.99 19.98
CA LEU A 22 -13.48 15.09 18.74
C LEU A 22 -13.95 13.99 17.80
N ASN A 23 -14.57 14.39 16.67
CA ASN A 23 -15.06 13.43 15.69
C ASN A 23 -13.93 12.95 14.78
N PRO A 24 -13.45 11.70 14.92
CA PRO A 24 -12.34 11.17 14.11
C PRO A 24 -12.70 11.06 12.63
N LEU A 25 -13.96 10.83 12.29
CA LEU A 25 -14.41 10.78 10.90
C LEU A 25 -14.27 12.15 10.22
N GLY A 26 -14.55 13.24 10.93
CA GLY A 26 -14.37 14.60 10.41
C GLY A 26 -12.89 14.96 10.20
N VAL A 27 -12.01 14.53 11.11
CA VAL A 27 -10.55 14.69 10.96
C VAL A 27 -10.05 13.91 9.76
N LEU A 28 -10.46 12.66 9.64
CA LEU A 28 -10.07 11.77 8.54
C LEU A 28 -10.56 12.30 7.20
N ALA A 29 -11.79 12.82 7.13
CA ALA A 29 -12.36 13.41 5.93
C ALA A 29 -11.55 14.62 5.42
N LYS A 30 -11.03 15.46 6.34
CA LYS A 30 -10.11 16.57 5.96
C LYS A 30 -8.83 16.05 5.32
N LEU A 31 -8.23 14.98 5.88
CA LEU A 31 -7.01 14.39 5.33
C LEU A 31 -7.27 13.80 3.94
N VAL A 32 -8.33 13.04 3.80
CA VAL A 32 -8.75 12.47 2.51
C VAL A 32 -8.99 13.57 1.48
N ALA A 33 -9.77 14.59 1.81
CA ALA A 33 -10.07 15.69 0.89
C ALA A 33 -8.84 16.51 0.45
N GLN A 34 -7.80 16.60 1.31
CA GLN A 34 -6.56 17.31 0.98
C GLN A 34 -5.56 16.47 0.19
N THR A 35 -5.77 15.17 0.11
CA THR A 35 -4.80 14.26 -0.48
C THR A 35 -5.36 13.43 -1.64
N GLU A 36 -6.68 13.31 -1.78
CA GLU A 36 -7.32 12.57 -2.87
C GLU A 36 -6.89 13.12 -4.23
N GLY A 37 -6.31 12.26 -5.06
CA GLY A 37 -5.91 12.63 -6.41
C GLY A 37 -4.81 13.69 -6.48
N ASP A 38 -3.96 13.85 -5.44
CA ASP A 38 -2.92 14.88 -5.42
C ASP A 38 -1.87 14.63 -6.51
N VAL A 39 -2.01 15.35 -7.62
CA VAL A 39 -1.08 15.30 -8.76
C VAL A 39 0.32 15.82 -8.41
N ASN A 40 0.48 16.61 -7.34
CA ASN A 40 1.80 17.06 -6.91
C ASN A 40 2.61 15.94 -6.24
N PHE A 41 1.95 14.85 -5.89
CA PHE A 41 2.59 13.66 -5.36
C PHE A 41 2.81 12.56 -6.41
N THR A 42 2.57 12.82 -7.70
CA THR A 42 2.98 11.92 -8.78
C THR A 42 4.50 11.99 -9.02
N GLU A 43 5.03 10.99 -9.72
CA GLU A 43 6.44 10.95 -10.13
C GLU A 43 6.52 10.83 -11.65
N THR A 44 7.44 11.57 -12.25
CA THR A 44 7.77 11.45 -13.66
C THR A 44 9.14 10.81 -13.81
N CYS A 45 9.26 9.77 -14.64
CA CYS A 45 10.51 9.13 -14.96
C CYS A 45 10.51 8.71 -16.43
N LYS A 46 11.49 9.19 -17.20
CA LYS A 46 11.69 8.84 -18.63
C LYS A 46 10.45 9.02 -19.51
N GLY A 47 9.67 10.05 -19.24
CA GLY A 47 8.45 10.34 -20.00
C GLY A 47 7.23 9.54 -19.56
N GLU A 48 7.36 8.69 -18.56
CA GLU A 48 6.25 8.00 -17.91
C GLU A 48 5.91 8.67 -16.59
N GLU A 49 4.65 8.69 -16.21
CA GLU A 49 4.14 9.33 -14.99
C GLU A 49 3.32 8.32 -14.17
N THR A 50 3.48 8.36 -12.84
CA THR A 50 2.63 7.56 -11.96
C THR A 50 1.23 8.13 -11.91
N LEU A 51 0.26 7.27 -11.61
CA LEU A 51 -1.09 7.73 -11.29
C LEU A 51 -1.09 8.42 -9.91
N PRO A 52 -1.92 9.47 -9.71
CA PRO A 52 -2.17 10.00 -8.39
C PRO A 52 -2.82 8.92 -7.53
N HIS A 53 -2.56 8.95 -6.22
CA HIS A 53 -3.18 8.01 -5.31
C HIS A 53 -4.66 8.30 -5.10
N ILE A 54 -5.43 7.24 -4.92
CA ILE A 54 -6.88 7.29 -4.73
C ILE A 54 -7.20 6.56 -3.42
N TRP A 55 -8.02 7.18 -2.59
CA TRP A 55 -8.52 6.54 -1.38
C TRP A 55 -9.53 5.46 -1.73
N LEU A 56 -9.30 4.25 -1.23
CA LEU A 56 -10.11 3.07 -1.55
C LEU A 56 -11.11 2.73 -0.44
N TYR A 57 -10.89 3.26 0.74
CA TYR A 57 -11.70 2.94 1.90
C TYR A 57 -11.65 4.09 2.90
N MET A 58 -12.82 4.43 3.45
CA MET A 58 -12.96 5.36 4.55
C MET A 58 -14.27 5.06 5.29
N ARG A 59 -14.20 4.82 6.60
CA ARG A 59 -15.41 4.66 7.43
C ARG A 59 -15.11 4.88 8.91
N ASP A 60 -16.17 5.09 9.70
CA ASP A 60 -16.10 4.90 11.14
C ASP A 60 -15.97 3.41 11.50
N LEU A 61 -15.55 3.15 12.73
CA LEU A 61 -15.33 1.79 13.21
C LEU A 61 -16.34 1.43 14.33
N LYS A 62 -17.52 2.04 14.31
CA LYS A 62 -18.64 1.61 15.14
C LYS A 62 -19.17 0.26 14.68
N GLU A 63 -19.47 -0.61 15.61
CA GLU A 63 -20.12 -1.90 15.34
C GLU A 63 -21.65 -1.77 15.27
N ALA A 64 -22.22 -0.79 16.00
CA ALA A 64 -23.65 -0.54 16.04
C ALA A 64 -23.95 0.96 16.08
N TYR A 65 -25.16 1.33 15.68
CA TYR A 65 -25.66 2.69 15.80
C TYR A 65 -25.89 3.05 17.27
N ASP A 66 -25.42 4.24 17.66
CA ASP A 66 -25.80 4.95 18.87
C ASP A 66 -25.79 6.48 18.61
N PHE A 67 -26.32 7.26 19.53
CA PHE A 67 -26.42 8.73 19.44
C PHE A 67 -25.15 9.39 20.01
N SER A 68 -23.97 8.99 19.53
CA SER A 68 -22.68 9.52 19.97
C SER A 68 -21.70 9.72 18.80
N ILE A 69 -20.66 10.53 19.03
CA ILE A 69 -19.48 10.60 18.16
C ILE A 69 -18.77 9.25 18.19
N CYS A 70 -18.35 8.73 17.03
CA CYS A 70 -17.58 7.49 16.97
C CYS A 70 -16.22 7.65 17.67
N ARG A 71 -15.71 6.55 18.21
CA ARG A 71 -14.40 6.56 18.88
C ARG A 71 -13.25 6.60 17.89
N GLN A 72 -13.37 5.87 16.80
CA GLN A 72 -12.31 5.69 15.80
C GLN A 72 -12.89 5.66 14.39
N ALA A 73 -12.05 6.10 13.43
CA ALA A 73 -12.30 6.01 12.00
C ALA A 73 -11.01 5.62 11.28
N ALA A 74 -11.10 4.92 10.16
CA ALA A 74 -9.95 4.50 9.38
C ALA A 74 -10.15 4.71 7.89
N ALA A 75 -9.02 4.90 7.18
CA ALA A 75 -8.95 4.95 5.74
C ALA A 75 -7.66 4.33 5.23
N TYR A 76 -7.66 3.88 3.97
CA TYR A 76 -6.44 3.49 3.25
C TYR A 76 -6.53 3.84 1.77
N CYS A 77 -5.35 4.04 1.17
CA CYS A 77 -5.20 4.30 -0.27
C CYS A 77 -4.09 3.42 -0.87
N ASN A 78 -4.03 3.38 -2.20
CA ASN A 78 -2.91 2.78 -2.93
C ASN A 78 -2.03 3.86 -3.53
N ILE A 79 -0.71 3.69 -3.40
CA ILE A 79 0.30 4.52 -4.07
C ILE A 79 1.13 3.62 -4.98
N LEU A 80 1.21 4.01 -6.24
CA LEU A 80 2.20 3.49 -7.19
C LEU A 80 3.36 4.47 -7.24
N SER A 81 4.58 3.99 -7.09
CA SER A 81 5.78 4.81 -7.11
C SER A 81 6.84 4.22 -8.02
N PHE A 82 7.66 5.09 -8.63
CA PHE A 82 8.82 4.69 -9.42
C PHE A 82 10.09 4.65 -8.57
N LYS A 83 10.28 5.66 -7.73
CA LYS A 83 11.50 5.88 -6.94
C LYS A 83 11.22 6.17 -5.47
N ARG A 84 10.05 6.73 -5.14
CA ARG A 84 9.68 6.99 -3.75
C ARG A 84 9.53 5.71 -2.98
N GLY A 85 10.20 5.67 -1.84
CA GLY A 85 10.07 4.56 -0.89
C GLY A 85 9.04 4.84 0.21
N PRO A 86 8.88 3.88 1.13
CA PRO A 86 7.96 4.02 2.27
C PRO A 86 8.22 5.24 3.15
N ALA A 87 9.47 5.69 3.26
CA ALA A 87 9.82 6.84 4.09
C ALA A 87 9.21 8.15 3.57
N GLU A 88 9.34 8.41 2.26
CA GLU A 88 8.78 9.61 1.65
C GLU A 88 7.26 9.59 1.64
N VAL A 89 6.66 8.40 1.48
CA VAL A 89 5.21 8.22 1.55
C VAL A 89 4.69 8.50 2.96
N LEU A 90 5.36 7.96 3.98
CA LEU A 90 4.97 8.18 5.37
C LEU A 90 5.09 9.66 5.76
N GLU A 91 6.18 10.31 5.37
CA GLU A 91 6.41 11.73 5.63
C GLU A 91 5.38 12.63 4.94
N TYR A 92 4.97 12.31 3.71
CA TYR A 92 3.91 13.03 3.02
C TYR A 92 2.61 13.02 3.83
N PHE A 93 2.13 11.87 4.27
CA PHE A 93 0.91 11.80 5.08
C PHE A 93 1.10 12.39 6.47
N LYS A 94 2.27 12.23 7.09
CA LYS A 94 2.58 12.81 8.40
C LYS A 94 2.50 14.32 8.35
N SER A 95 3.12 14.97 7.37
CA SER A 95 3.08 16.42 7.20
C SER A 95 1.66 16.96 7.00
N LYS A 96 0.82 16.27 6.21
CA LYS A 96 -0.59 16.63 6.02
C LYS A 96 -1.40 16.45 7.31
N ALA A 97 -1.20 15.34 8.01
CA ALA A 97 -1.85 15.06 9.29
C ALA A 97 -1.47 16.09 10.36
N GLU A 98 -0.19 16.47 10.46
CA GLU A 98 0.30 17.49 11.38
C GLU A 98 -0.29 18.88 11.08
N ALA A 99 -0.45 19.22 9.81
CA ALA A 99 -1.11 20.47 9.42
C ALA A 99 -2.57 20.51 9.90
N ILE A 100 -3.30 19.38 9.74
CA ILE A 100 -4.68 19.25 10.20
C ILE A 100 -4.77 19.25 11.74
N ALA A 101 -3.83 18.57 12.41
CA ALA A 101 -3.82 18.45 13.86
C ALA A 101 -3.72 19.81 14.58
N LYS A 102 -3.12 20.83 13.94
CA LYS A 102 -3.04 22.21 14.48
C LYS A 102 -4.41 22.85 14.74
N ASP A 103 -5.44 22.41 14.04
CA ASP A 103 -6.82 22.90 14.22
C ASP A 103 -7.52 22.32 15.46
N TYR A 104 -6.91 21.34 16.13
CA TYR A 104 -7.52 20.59 17.22
C TYR A 104 -6.66 20.60 18.48
N ALA A 105 -7.28 20.86 19.60
CA ALA A 105 -6.59 20.77 20.88
C ALA A 105 -6.21 19.31 21.19
N ASN A 106 -4.95 19.07 21.53
CA ASN A 106 -4.42 17.78 21.97
C ASN A 106 -4.48 16.62 20.96
N LEU A 107 -4.73 16.87 19.68
CA LEU A 107 -4.67 15.84 18.65
C LEU A 107 -3.20 15.58 18.28
N LYS A 108 -2.71 14.39 18.62
CA LYS A 108 -1.34 13.95 18.30
C LYS A 108 -1.28 13.29 16.93
N VAL A 109 -0.12 13.39 16.28
CA VAL A 109 0.19 12.61 15.07
C VAL A 109 1.32 11.65 15.39
N MET A 110 1.14 10.37 15.11
CA MET A 110 2.10 9.32 15.39
C MET A 110 2.19 8.32 14.25
N THR A 111 3.36 7.74 14.07
CA THR A 111 3.55 6.55 13.25
C THR A 111 3.30 5.29 14.09
N TYR A 112 3.04 4.17 13.41
CA TYR A 112 2.89 2.88 14.09
C TYR A 112 4.17 2.51 14.88
N GLN A 113 5.35 2.78 14.32
CA GLN A 113 6.64 2.59 15.00
C GLN A 113 6.73 3.37 16.31
N GLU A 114 6.35 4.65 16.30
CA GLU A 114 6.36 5.51 17.50
C GLU A 114 5.39 4.97 18.57
N LEU A 115 4.19 4.58 18.18
CA LEU A 115 3.21 3.98 19.08
C LEU A 115 3.69 2.64 19.66
N GLN A 116 4.28 1.79 18.82
CA GLN A 116 4.83 0.51 19.24
C GLN A 116 5.99 0.68 20.25
N ALA A 117 6.82 1.70 20.06
CA ALA A 117 7.91 2.01 21.03
C ALA A 117 7.33 2.36 22.41
N LEU A 118 6.26 3.15 22.47
CA LEU A 118 5.55 3.45 23.73
C LEU A 118 4.92 2.20 24.34
N ALA A 119 4.32 1.35 23.51
CA ALA A 119 3.66 0.13 23.96
C ALA A 119 4.65 -0.86 24.59
N LYS A 120 5.85 -1.00 24.01
CA LYS A 120 6.91 -1.89 24.51
C LYS A 120 7.38 -1.55 25.94
N ALA A 121 7.21 -0.29 26.34
CA ALA A 121 7.55 0.16 27.71
C ALA A 121 6.44 -0.13 28.73
N LYS A 122 5.25 -0.60 28.31
CA LYS A 122 4.15 -0.89 29.21
C LYS A 122 4.20 -2.32 29.75
N GLU A 123 3.75 -2.48 30.98
CA GLU A 123 3.51 -3.77 31.58
C GLU A 123 2.48 -4.57 30.77
N GLY A 124 2.69 -5.88 30.63
CA GLY A 124 1.80 -6.77 29.89
C GLY A 124 1.95 -6.68 28.37
N TYR A 125 2.94 -5.97 27.83
CA TYR A 125 3.11 -5.85 26.37
C TYR A 125 3.34 -7.21 25.68
N GLN A 126 4.10 -8.11 26.29
CA GLN A 126 4.40 -9.41 25.67
C GLN A 126 3.14 -10.29 25.54
N GLU A 127 2.32 -10.33 26.58
CA GLU A 127 1.03 -11.02 26.58
C GLU A 127 0.07 -10.41 25.56
N PHE A 128 0.00 -9.06 25.55
CA PHE A 128 -0.78 -8.33 24.55
C PHE A 128 -0.34 -8.69 23.13
N GLN A 129 0.96 -8.66 22.84
CA GLN A 129 1.51 -8.96 21.52
C GLN A 129 1.19 -10.41 21.08
N ALA A 130 1.33 -11.37 22.01
CA ALA A 130 1.00 -12.76 21.74
C ALA A 130 -0.48 -12.96 21.42
N GLN A 131 -1.35 -12.28 22.15
CA GLN A 131 -2.80 -12.31 21.89
C GLN A 131 -3.13 -11.63 20.55
N LEU A 132 -2.56 -10.46 20.27
CA LEU A 132 -2.77 -9.75 19.01
C LEU A 132 -2.38 -10.60 17.80
N THR A 133 -1.24 -11.29 17.87
CA THR A 133 -0.79 -12.20 16.81
C THR A 133 -1.80 -13.35 16.57
N LYS A 134 -2.38 -13.91 17.63
CA LYS A 134 -3.43 -14.94 17.51
C LYS A 134 -4.69 -14.37 16.84
N GLU A 135 -5.10 -13.16 17.21
CA GLU A 135 -6.25 -12.48 16.61
C GLU A 135 -6.01 -12.23 15.11
N GLN A 136 -4.83 -11.71 14.73
CA GLN A 136 -4.43 -11.50 13.33
C GLN A 136 -4.51 -12.79 12.50
N ASN A 137 -3.90 -13.86 12.98
CA ASN A 137 -3.89 -15.14 12.26
C ASN A 137 -5.30 -15.73 12.13
N LYS A 138 -6.14 -15.61 13.17
CA LYS A 138 -7.53 -16.02 13.11
C LYS A 138 -8.31 -15.23 12.08
N MET A 139 -8.11 -13.91 12.02
CA MET A 139 -8.79 -13.05 11.05
C MET A 139 -8.38 -13.37 9.62
N LEU A 140 -7.08 -13.56 9.36
CA LEU A 140 -6.58 -13.92 8.01
C LEU A 140 -7.03 -15.30 7.55
N SER A 141 -7.35 -16.22 8.48
CA SER A 141 -7.90 -17.54 8.16
C SER A 141 -9.40 -17.51 7.92
N ALA A 142 -10.09 -16.42 8.19
CA ALA A 142 -11.53 -16.29 8.00
C ALA A 142 -11.83 -15.76 6.59
N ASP A 143 -12.90 -16.29 5.98
CA ASP A 143 -13.36 -15.81 4.67
C ASP A 143 -13.68 -14.31 4.69
N GLY A 144 -13.25 -13.62 3.64
CA GLY A 144 -13.53 -12.20 3.42
C GLY A 144 -12.70 -11.23 4.26
N LYS A 145 -11.65 -11.67 4.95
CA LYS A 145 -10.70 -10.79 5.64
C LYS A 145 -9.43 -10.63 4.83
N ASP A 146 -9.04 -9.37 4.63
CA ASP A 146 -7.87 -8.96 3.88
C ASP A 146 -6.81 -8.31 4.79
N PHE A 147 -5.62 -8.12 4.28
CA PHE A 147 -4.53 -7.49 5.02
C PHE A 147 -4.86 -6.08 5.53
N PRO A 148 -5.48 -5.17 4.76
CA PRO A 148 -5.87 -3.86 5.27
C PRO A 148 -6.81 -3.92 6.47
N SER A 149 -7.82 -4.77 6.44
CA SER A 149 -8.76 -4.96 7.57
C SER A 149 -8.05 -5.44 8.84
N VAL A 150 -7.15 -6.42 8.70
CA VAL A 150 -6.36 -6.95 9.82
C VAL A 150 -5.34 -5.92 10.32
N THR A 151 -4.77 -5.11 9.43
CA THR A 151 -3.89 -3.99 9.79
C THR A 151 -4.63 -2.95 10.64
N ILE A 152 -5.82 -2.52 10.19
CA ILE A 152 -6.66 -1.59 10.95
C ILE A 152 -6.96 -2.15 12.34
N HIS A 153 -7.36 -3.42 12.43
CA HIS A 153 -7.61 -4.08 13.71
C HIS A 153 -6.37 -4.05 14.62
N ALA A 154 -5.20 -4.38 14.09
CA ALA A 154 -3.95 -4.36 14.85
C ALA A 154 -3.58 -2.95 15.35
N MET A 155 -3.76 -1.93 14.51
CA MET A 155 -3.56 -0.53 14.89
C MET A 155 -4.54 -0.09 15.99
N GLN A 156 -5.82 -0.47 15.89
CA GLN A 156 -6.84 -0.22 16.91
C GLN A 156 -6.45 -0.84 18.25
N ARG A 157 -6.11 -2.12 18.25
CA ARG A 157 -5.74 -2.88 19.45
C ARG A 157 -4.54 -2.27 20.16
N LEU A 158 -3.48 -1.94 19.38
CA LEU A 158 -2.27 -1.32 19.92
C LEU A 158 -2.56 0.07 20.49
N LEU A 159 -3.37 0.89 19.81
CA LEU A 159 -3.72 2.23 20.24
C LEU A 159 -4.52 2.20 21.54
N VAL A 160 -5.52 1.31 21.66
CA VAL A 160 -6.31 1.14 22.88
C VAL A 160 -5.46 0.63 24.05
N PHE A 161 -4.50 -0.28 23.79
CA PHE A 161 -3.56 -0.75 24.82
C PHE A 161 -2.62 0.36 25.29
N THR A 162 -2.18 1.23 24.38
CA THR A 162 -1.12 2.21 24.66
C THR A 162 -1.65 3.56 25.11
N LEU A 163 -2.63 4.11 24.42
CA LEU A 163 -3.18 5.46 24.59
C LEU A 163 -4.72 5.42 24.52
N PRO A 164 -5.40 4.78 25.49
CA PRO A 164 -6.84 4.50 25.37
C PRO A 164 -7.70 5.75 25.22
N GLU A 165 -7.34 6.86 25.85
CA GLU A 165 -8.19 8.07 25.90
C GLU A 165 -7.63 9.25 25.11
N GLU A 166 -6.45 9.11 24.51
CA GLU A 166 -5.80 10.23 23.82
C GLU A 166 -6.25 10.34 22.36
N PRO A 167 -6.61 11.54 21.88
CA PRO A 167 -6.84 11.76 20.46
C PRO A 167 -5.56 11.63 19.66
N VAL A 168 -5.57 10.77 18.63
CA VAL A 168 -4.38 10.45 17.82
C VAL A 168 -4.76 10.23 16.35
N ILE A 169 -3.97 10.78 15.43
CA ILE A 169 -3.87 10.33 14.04
C ILE A 169 -2.70 9.35 13.98
N LEU A 170 -2.97 8.08 13.73
CA LEU A 170 -1.99 7.02 13.64
C LEU A 170 -1.78 6.62 12.18
N LEU A 171 -0.51 6.64 11.74
CA LEU A 171 -0.09 6.33 10.38
C LEU A 171 0.68 5.01 10.34
N GLY A 172 0.39 4.17 9.37
CA GLY A 172 1.10 2.91 9.14
C GLY A 172 0.89 2.39 7.72
N PHE A 173 1.31 1.16 7.50
CA PHE A 173 1.17 0.49 6.20
C PHE A 173 0.47 -0.85 6.34
N ALA A 174 -0.27 -1.23 5.30
CA ALA A 174 -0.82 -2.58 5.16
C ALA A 174 -0.10 -3.36 4.05
N PRO A 175 0.06 -4.68 4.21
CA PRO A 175 0.45 -5.56 3.13
C PRO A 175 -0.64 -5.63 2.03
N PRO A 176 -0.28 -6.16 0.84
CA PRO A 176 1.06 -6.51 0.42
C PRO A 176 1.84 -5.29 -0.12
N TYR A 177 3.12 -5.27 0.18
CA TYR A 177 4.07 -4.32 -0.41
C TYR A 177 4.63 -4.90 -1.70
N TYR A 178 4.71 -4.07 -2.74
CA TYR A 178 5.34 -4.42 -4.01
C TYR A 178 6.46 -3.41 -4.27
N PRO A 179 7.73 -3.80 -4.11
CA PRO A 179 8.86 -2.93 -4.37
C PRO A 179 8.83 -2.36 -5.79
N ALA A 180 9.28 -1.12 -5.96
CA ALA A 180 9.45 -0.54 -7.29
C ALA A 180 10.64 -1.23 -7.98
N LEU A 181 10.41 -1.67 -9.22
CA LEU A 181 11.42 -2.27 -10.07
C LEU A 181 11.20 -1.77 -11.51
N ASN A 182 12.28 -1.48 -12.22
CA ASN A 182 12.22 -1.02 -13.59
C ASN A 182 13.18 -1.80 -14.49
N SER A 183 12.99 -1.71 -15.79
CA SER A 183 13.80 -2.43 -16.78
C SER A 183 15.25 -1.94 -16.88
N GLU A 184 15.62 -0.81 -16.28
CA GLU A 184 17.00 -0.32 -16.30
C GLU A 184 17.93 -1.14 -15.42
N ASP A 185 17.35 -1.78 -14.40
CA ASP A 185 18.07 -2.67 -13.50
C ASP A 185 18.27 -4.07 -14.12
N MET A 186 17.80 -4.27 -15.38
CA MET A 186 17.87 -5.55 -16.09
C MET A 186 19.00 -5.59 -17.12
N ASP A 187 19.29 -6.82 -17.61
CA ASP A 187 20.20 -7.06 -18.73
C ASP A 187 19.72 -6.33 -20.00
N GLN A 188 20.42 -5.26 -20.35
CA GLN A 188 20.07 -4.40 -21.48
C GLN A 188 20.16 -5.15 -22.83
N VAL A 189 21.11 -6.09 -22.99
CA VAL A 189 21.25 -6.88 -24.21
C VAL A 189 20.02 -7.74 -24.44
N LYS A 190 19.56 -8.43 -23.40
CA LYS A 190 18.33 -9.23 -23.47
C LYS A 190 17.10 -8.37 -23.66
N THR A 191 17.05 -7.21 -23.02
CA THR A 191 15.93 -6.25 -23.17
C THR A 191 15.79 -5.79 -24.63
N GLU A 192 16.87 -5.39 -25.28
CA GLU A 192 16.86 -4.96 -26.68
C GLU A 192 16.53 -6.11 -27.64
N LEU A 193 17.00 -7.33 -27.36
CA LEU A 193 16.65 -8.52 -28.13
C LEU A 193 15.14 -8.80 -28.07
N VAL A 194 14.57 -8.74 -26.85
CA VAL A 194 13.13 -8.92 -26.64
C VAL A 194 12.32 -7.86 -27.39
N LYS A 195 12.70 -6.58 -27.27
CA LYS A 195 12.05 -5.49 -27.99
C LYS A 195 12.05 -5.72 -29.49
N LYS A 196 13.19 -6.13 -30.05
CA LYS A 196 13.33 -6.43 -31.49
C LYS A 196 12.37 -7.54 -31.93
N ILE A 197 12.32 -8.66 -31.20
CA ILE A 197 11.45 -9.80 -31.54
C ILE A 197 9.98 -9.39 -31.48
N VAL A 198 9.58 -8.68 -30.43
CA VAL A 198 8.20 -8.24 -30.24
C VAL A 198 7.78 -7.24 -31.32
N SER A 199 8.59 -6.22 -31.60
CA SER A 199 8.32 -5.19 -32.60
C SER A 199 8.18 -5.72 -34.03
N GLN A 200 8.81 -6.86 -34.35
CA GLN A 200 8.68 -7.50 -35.65
C GLN A 200 7.30 -8.15 -35.86
N GLN A 201 6.57 -8.43 -34.79
CA GLN A 201 5.35 -9.22 -34.81
C GLN A 201 4.13 -8.44 -34.28
N LEU A 202 4.34 -7.46 -33.40
CA LEU A 202 3.29 -6.68 -32.78
C LEU A 202 3.57 -5.18 -32.91
N ALA A 203 2.55 -4.42 -33.29
CA ALA A 203 2.54 -2.96 -33.11
C ALA A 203 2.20 -2.65 -31.66
N CYS A 204 3.22 -2.36 -30.82
CA CYS A 204 3.03 -2.05 -29.41
C CYS A 204 4.02 -0.99 -28.93
N GLU A 205 3.70 -0.33 -27.83
CA GLU A 205 4.61 0.51 -27.09
C GLU A 205 5.30 -0.30 -25.99
N PHE A 206 6.57 0.01 -25.76
CA PHE A 206 7.32 -0.53 -24.63
C PHE A 206 7.30 0.48 -23.49
N LYS A 207 6.81 0.05 -22.34
CA LYS A 207 6.81 0.82 -21.10
C LYS A 207 7.87 0.26 -20.16
N GLN A 208 8.54 1.14 -19.41
CA GLN A 208 9.50 0.75 -18.38
C GLN A 208 8.81 0.38 -17.08
N TYR A 209 7.65 0.97 -16.84
CA TYR A 209 6.88 0.75 -15.62
C TYR A 209 5.52 0.17 -15.96
N PHE A 210 5.08 -0.77 -15.15
CA PHE A 210 3.71 -1.25 -15.17
C PHE A 210 2.89 -0.45 -14.16
N LEU A 211 1.91 0.31 -14.63
CA LEU A 211 1.01 1.10 -13.79
C LEU A 211 -0.09 0.21 -13.17
N GLY A 212 0.35 -0.80 -12.44
CA GLY A 212 -0.50 -1.79 -11.79
C GLY A 212 0.27 -2.56 -10.74
N VAL A 213 -0.25 -3.72 -10.37
CA VAL A 213 0.35 -4.65 -9.40
C VAL A 213 0.74 -5.92 -10.11
N SER A 214 2.00 -6.33 -9.97
CA SER A 214 2.53 -7.57 -10.53
C SER A 214 3.54 -8.19 -9.58
N ASP A 215 3.53 -9.51 -9.45
CA ASP A 215 4.50 -10.28 -8.67
C ASP A 215 5.93 -10.17 -9.25
N CYS A 216 6.07 -9.69 -10.48
CA CYS A 216 7.38 -9.34 -11.05
C CYS A 216 8.12 -8.26 -10.25
N SER A 217 7.44 -7.50 -9.40
CA SER A 217 8.08 -6.62 -8.41
C SER A 217 9.05 -7.35 -7.48
N TYR A 218 8.91 -8.68 -7.32
CA TYR A 218 9.81 -9.51 -6.51
C TYR A 218 10.94 -10.15 -7.34
N CYS A 219 11.12 -9.77 -8.60
CA CYS A 219 12.26 -10.21 -9.42
C CYS A 219 13.56 -9.49 -9.07
N GLY A 220 13.51 -8.46 -8.25
CA GLY A 220 14.66 -7.68 -7.80
C GLY A 220 14.24 -6.53 -6.89
N ARG A 221 15.16 -5.63 -6.60
CA ARG A 221 14.89 -4.43 -5.81
C ARG A 221 15.79 -3.27 -6.22
N GLN A 222 15.29 -2.05 -6.21
CA GLN A 222 16.11 -0.86 -6.33
C GLN A 222 16.93 -0.65 -5.04
N ASN A 223 18.26 -0.52 -5.16
CA ASN A 223 19.16 -0.44 -4.01
C ASN A 223 19.08 0.88 -3.22
N ASN A 224 18.48 1.91 -3.78
CA ASN A 224 18.36 3.23 -3.18
C ASN A 224 17.14 3.40 -2.26
N ILE A 225 16.24 2.42 -2.20
CA ILE A 225 15.04 2.46 -1.35
C ILE A 225 15.33 1.77 -0.02
N LYS A 226 15.12 2.49 1.10
CA LYS A 226 15.22 1.94 2.45
C LYS A 226 13.88 1.35 2.86
N GLU A 227 13.85 0.03 3.05
CA GLU A 227 12.64 -0.71 3.40
C GLU A 227 12.33 -0.71 4.90
N ASP A 228 13.29 -0.35 5.75
CA ASP A 228 13.14 -0.37 7.22
C ASP A 228 11.91 0.41 7.69
N THR A 229 11.61 1.55 7.03
CA THR A 229 10.43 2.34 7.37
C THR A 229 9.13 1.57 7.12
N TYR A 230 9.06 0.75 6.05
CA TYR A 230 7.89 -0.10 5.80
C TYR A 230 7.74 -1.17 6.88
N GLU A 231 8.82 -1.88 7.16
CA GLU A 231 8.84 -2.97 8.14
C GLU A 231 8.41 -2.50 9.53
N LEU A 232 8.99 -1.39 9.98
CA LEU A 232 8.73 -0.80 11.31
C LEU A 232 7.32 -0.19 11.45
N ASN A 233 6.68 0.15 10.34
CA ASN A 233 5.35 0.77 10.34
C ASN A 233 4.25 -0.14 9.78
N THR A 234 4.52 -1.44 9.61
CA THR A 234 3.56 -2.46 9.19
C THR A 234 3.22 -3.37 10.35
N PRO A 235 1.99 -3.31 10.93
CA PRO A 235 1.59 -4.11 12.09
C PRO A 235 1.71 -5.61 11.94
N LEU A 236 1.65 -6.12 10.70
CA LEU A 236 1.71 -7.54 10.39
C LEU A 236 3.14 -8.04 10.06
N TRP A 237 4.12 -7.13 10.01
CA TRP A 237 5.49 -7.50 9.65
C TRP A 237 6.12 -8.43 10.69
N GLY A 238 6.75 -9.51 10.21
CA GLY A 238 7.40 -10.50 11.06
C GLY A 238 6.43 -11.45 11.80
N THR A 239 5.12 -11.30 11.61
CA THR A 239 4.09 -12.18 12.19
C THR A 239 3.29 -12.89 11.11
N SER A 240 2.42 -12.18 10.44
CA SER A 240 1.52 -12.73 9.41
C SER A 240 1.93 -12.34 7.99
N TYR A 241 2.93 -11.48 7.84
CA TYR A 241 3.48 -11.03 6.57
C TYR A 241 4.97 -10.73 6.72
N ASN A 242 5.77 -11.22 5.78
CA ASN A 242 7.17 -10.86 5.60
C ASN A 242 7.67 -11.30 4.23
N PHE A 243 8.82 -10.78 3.82
CA PHE A 243 9.65 -11.31 2.75
C PHE A 243 11.11 -10.96 3.04
N ASP A 244 12.04 -11.71 2.44
CA ASP A 244 13.46 -11.49 2.65
C ASP A 244 13.99 -10.35 1.78
N ASN A 245 14.03 -9.14 2.33
CA ASN A 245 14.55 -7.95 1.67
C ASN A 245 16.02 -8.08 1.24
N GLN A 246 16.83 -8.84 1.99
CA GLN A 246 18.25 -9.03 1.66
C GLN A 246 18.41 -10.00 0.49
N ALA A 247 17.61 -11.05 0.45
CA ALA A 247 17.57 -11.96 -0.69
C ALA A 247 17.06 -11.21 -1.93
N LEU A 248 15.98 -10.44 -1.80
CA LEU A 248 15.40 -9.66 -2.89
C LEU A 248 16.41 -8.65 -3.49
N ALA A 249 17.22 -7.99 -2.65
CA ALA A 249 18.25 -7.06 -3.11
C ALA A 249 19.37 -7.73 -3.93
N LYS A 250 19.54 -9.05 -3.81
CA LYS A 250 20.51 -9.84 -4.58
C LYS A 250 19.94 -10.40 -5.88
N LEU A 251 18.61 -10.35 -6.03
CA LEU A 251 17.95 -10.81 -7.24
C LEU A 251 18.08 -9.77 -8.34
N ASN A 252 18.29 -10.25 -9.55
CA ASN A 252 18.21 -9.47 -10.77
C ASN A 252 17.66 -10.39 -11.86
N ILE A 253 16.41 -10.79 -11.70
CA ILE A 253 15.73 -11.72 -12.60
C ILE A 253 15.08 -10.89 -13.71
N PRO A 254 15.54 -11.02 -14.97
CA PRO A 254 14.91 -10.31 -16.07
C PRO A 254 13.50 -10.84 -16.29
N PHE A 255 12.57 -9.93 -16.50
CA PHE A 255 11.17 -10.24 -16.76
C PHE A 255 10.60 -9.32 -17.84
N ILE A 256 9.50 -9.76 -18.42
CA ILE A 256 8.69 -8.98 -19.35
C ILE A 256 7.21 -9.24 -19.01
N LEU A 257 6.41 -8.18 -19.00
CA LEU A 257 4.98 -8.26 -18.96
C LEU A 257 4.43 -8.13 -20.39
N LEU A 258 3.93 -9.22 -20.91
CA LEU A 258 3.35 -9.30 -22.24
C LEU A 258 2.02 -10.05 -22.16
N GLY A 259 0.95 -9.38 -22.56
CA GLY A 259 -0.40 -9.93 -22.53
C GLY A 259 -1.17 -9.65 -23.83
N PRO A 260 -2.35 -10.25 -24.01
CA PRO A 260 -3.22 -9.93 -25.13
C PRO A 260 -3.78 -8.50 -25.00
N TRP A 261 -4.15 -7.91 -26.12
CA TRP A 261 -4.82 -6.64 -26.11
C TRP A 261 -6.23 -6.75 -25.49
N GLY A 262 -6.49 -5.96 -24.46
CA GLY A 262 -7.74 -5.92 -23.72
C GLY A 262 -8.11 -4.50 -23.28
N LYS A 263 -9.31 -4.35 -22.74
CA LYS A 263 -9.84 -3.10 -22.20
C LYS A 263 -10.67 -3.35 -20.95
N GLU A 264 -10.86 -2.30 -20.17
CA GLU A 264 -11.73 -2.23 -18.99
C GLU A 264 -11.41 -3.34 -17.96
N LEU A 265 -10.12 -3.52 -17.65
CA LEU A 265 -9.65 -4.46 -16.63
C LEU A 265 -10.37 -4.25 -15.29
N HIS A 266 -10.77 -5.33 -14.66
CA HIS A 266 -11.51 -5.36 -13.38
C HIS A 266 -12.90 -4.67 -13.43
N CYS A 267 -13.46 -4.44 -14.62
CA CYS A 267 -14.82 -3.96 -14.81
C CYS A 267 -15.75 -5.09 -15.23
N SER A 268 -17.05 -4.93 -15.00
CA SER A 268 -18.09 -5.92 -15.42
C SER A 268 -18.17 -6.14 -16.93
N PHE A 269 -17.63 -5.22 -17.72
CA PHE A 269 -17.54 -5.26 -19.18
C PHE A 269 -16.10 -5.43 -19.69
N GLU A 270 -15.23 -6.02 -18.88
CA GLU A 270 -13.87 -6.40 -19.29
C GLU A 270 -13.90 -7.26 -20.55
N ARG A 271 -13.03 -6.95 -21.48
CA ARG A 271 -12.97 -7.62 -22.78
C ARG A 271 -11.55 -7.79 -23.29
N VAL A 272 -11.33 -8.87 -24.04
CA VAL A 272 -10.06 -9.18 -24.68
C VAL A 272 -10.26 -9.35 -26.20
N ASN A 273 -9.25 -8.94 -26.98
CA ASN A 273 -9.25 -9.17 -28.42
C ASN A 273 -8.92 -10.64 -28.70
N ILE A 274 -9.83 -11.36 -29.35
CA ILE A 274 -9.70 -12.80 -29.60
C ILE A 274 -8.48 -13.10 -30.46
N LYS A 275 -8.25 -12.34 -31.54
CA LYS A 275 -7.08 -12.54 -32.41
C LYS A 275 -5.76 -12.34 -31.65
N SER A 276 -5.70 -11.29 -30.85
CA SER A 276 -4.54 -11.01 -30.00
C SER A 276 -4.26 -12.15 -29.01
N LEU A 277 -5.30 -12.70 -28.39
CA LEU A 277 -5.18 -13.80 -27.44
C LEU A 277 -4.79 -15.13 -28.10
N THR A 278 -5.40 -15.47 -29.27
CA THR A 278 -5.32 -16.82 -29.84
C THR A 278 -4.26 -16.97 -30.93
N GLN A 279 -3.79 -15.87 -31.52
CA GLN A 279 -2.85 -15.87 -32.64
C GLN A 279 -1.61 -15.03 -32.37
N ASP A 280 -1.77 -13.73 -32.11
CA ASP A 280 -0.66 -12.79 -32.05
C ASP A 280 0.25 -13.08 -30.82
N LEU A 281 -0.32 -13.18 -29.63
CA LEU A 281 0.42 -13.46 -28.39
C LEU A 281 1.12 -14.82 -28.40
N PRO A 282 0.47 -15.95 -28.76
CA PRO A 282 1.15 -17.25 -28.83
C PRO A 282 2.32 -17.26 -29.84
N THR A 283 2.19 -16.56 -30.98
CA THR A 283 3.26 -16.47 -31.99
C THR A 283 4.48 -15.74 -31.44
N VAL A 284 4.28 -14.61 -30.76
CA VAL A 284 5.36 -13.84 -30.14
C VAL A 284 6.02 -14.61 -29.01
N LEU A 285 5.23 -15.22 -28.13
CA LEU A 285 5.76 -16.03 -27.01
C LEU A 285 6.63 -17.20 -27.54
N LYS A 286 6.17 -17.89 -28.58
CA LYS A 286 6.96 -18.95 -29.21
C LYS A 286 8.30 -18.41 -29.73
N SER A 287 8.29 -17.29 -30.46
CA SER A 287 9.50 -16.67 -30.98
C SER A 287 10.47 -16.24 -29.87
N LEU A 288 9.96 -15.69 -28.80
CA LEU A 288 10.75 -15.32 -27.61
C LEU A 288 11.40 -16.54 -26.97
N CYS A 289 10.63 -17.59 -26.71
CA CYS A 289 11.14 -18.82 -26.11
C CYS A 289 12.22 -19.46 -26.99
N GLU A 290 11.99 -19.62 -28.30
CA GLU A 290 12.95 -20.21 -29.25
C GLU A 290 14.24 -19.41 -29.35
N THR A 291 14.20 -18.09 -29.24
CA THR A 291 15.37 -17.23 -29.35
C THR A 291 16.15 -17.14 -28.05
N LEU A 292 15.43 -16.93 -26.90
CA LEU A 292 16.09 -16.79 -25.61
C LEU A 292 16.65 -18.10 -25.04
N TRP A 293 16.10 -19.26 -25.48
CA TRP A 293 16.59 -20.58 -25.06
C TRP A 293 17.83 -21.04 -25.82
N LYS A 294 18.09 -20.44 -26.98
CA LYS A 294 19.25 -20.79 -27.83
C LYS A 294 20.49 -19.94 -27.55
N ASN A 295 20.33 -18.88 -26.77
CA ASN A 295 21.41 -17.98 -26.36
C ASN A 295 21.58 -18.02 -24.83
#